data_2e1e85c827dee7d6fcfa3c35b98d58cd
#
_entry.id   2e1e85c827dee7d6fcfa3c35b98d58cd
#
_cell.length_a   1.000
_cell.length_b   1.000
_cell.length_c   1.000
_cell.angle_alpha   90.00
_cell.angle_beta   90.00
_cell.angle_gamma   90.00
#
_symmetry.space_group_name_H-M   'P 1'
#
loop_
_entity.id
_entity.type
_entity.pdbx_description
1 polymer ?
#
loop_
_entity_poly.entity_id
_entity_poly.type
_entity_poly.pdbx_seq_one_letter_code
_entity_poly.pdbx_strand_id
1 'polypeptide(L)'
;MISTELVEEDIKIENHLRPQMLSDYIGQEKVKENLKIFIEAAKSRGESLDHVLFYGPPGLGKTTLAGIVANEMGVHLKVTSGPAIEKPGEIAAILNNLQEGDVLFIDEIHRLNRQVEEVLYPAMEDYAIDILVGKGQAARSIRLELPRFTLVGATTRAGMLTAPLRDRFGVVNRLNFYNSEELQTIIERSAEVLEIGIDPEGALEIARRSRGTPRLANRLLKRVRDFAQVKYDGQITLEIARDALDHLEVDTIGLDQTDRNLLKTMIETFEGRPVGLDTLAAAIGEDSGTIEDVYEPYLIQNGLIQRTPRGRVVTRSAYEHFHLPIPE
;
A
#
# COMPACT_ATOMS: atom_id res chain seq x y z
N MET A 1 1.61 0.08 22.34
CA MET A 1 1.81 -0.77 21.16
C MET A 1 0.60 -0.66 20.27
N ILE A 2 0.74 -0.07 19.09
CA ILE A 2 -0.33 -0.10 18.09
C ILE A 2 -0.18 -1.44 17.40
N SER A 3 -1.05 -2.42 17.75
CA SER A 3 -1.06 -3.74 17.12
C SER A 3 -1.23 -3.58 15.61
N THR A 4 -0.42 -4.29 14.85
CA THR A 4 -0.52 -4.38 13.38
C THR A 4 -1.68 -5.28 12.93
N GLU A 5 -2.32 -6.00 13.83
CA GLU A 5 -3.48 -6.85 13.53
C GLU A 5 -4.74 -5.98 13.43
N LEU A 6 -5.30 -5.93 12.24
CA LEU A 6 -6.62 -5.32 11.98
C LEU A 6 -7.68 -6.20 12.64
N VAL A 7 -8.44 -5.66 13.58
CA VAL A 7 -9.65 -6.29 14.10
C VAL A 7 -10.70 -6.31 12.98
N GLU A 8 -11.57 -7.32 12.90
CA GLU A 8 -12.60 -7.44 11.84
C GLU A 8 -13.48 -6.19 11.71
N GLU A 9 -13.75 -5.48 12.80
CA GLU A 9 -14.50 -4.23 12.79
C GLU A 9 -13.69 -3.10 12.12
N ASP A 10 -12.38 -3.03 12.31
CA ASP A 10 -11.52 -2.05 11.66
C ASP A 10 -11.49 -2.25 10.13
N ILE A 11 -11.53 -3.50 9.67
CA ILE A 11 -11.59 -3.84 8.23
C ILE A 11 -12.93 -3.37 7.62
N LYS A 12 -14.06 -3.57 8.31
CA LYS A 12 -15.37 -3.12 7.83
C LYS A 12 -15.44 -1.59 7.73
N ILE A 13 -14.95 -0.89 8.75
CA ILE A 13 -14.91 0.58 8.79
C ILE A 13 -13.96 1.09 7.70
N GLU A 14 -12.78 0.49 7.55
CA GLU A 14 -11.81 0.90 6.51
C GLU A 14 -12.42 0.74 5.11
N ASN A 15 -13.17 -0.34 4.86
CA ASN A 15 -13.87 -0.53 3.59
C ASN A 15 -14.96 0.53 3.35
N HIS A 16 -15.65 0.99 4.40
CA HIS A 16 -16.67 2.04 4.30
C HIS A 16 -16.07 3.42 4.00
N LEU A 17 -14.85 3.68 4.46
CA LEU A 17 -14.14 4.93 4.19
C LEU A 17 -13.51 5.00 2.79
N ARG A 18 -13.39 3.86 2.09
CA ARG A 18 -12.74 3.83 0.77
C ARG A 18 -13.60 4.53 -0.29
N PRO A 19 -13.01 5.43 -1.10
CA PRO A 19 -13.68 5.98 -2.26
C PRO A 19 -14.06 4.86 -3.24
N GLN A 20 -15.22 5.00 -3.86
CA GLN A 20 -15.77 4.00 -4.78
C GLN A 20 -15.54 4.37 -6.25
N MET A 21 -15.37 5.64 -6.55
CA MET A 21 -15.21 6.18 -7.90
C MET A 21 -13.95 7.04 -8.00
N LEU A 22 -13.44 7.24 -9.22
CA LEU A 22 -12.27 8.13 -9.46
C LEU A 22 -12.55 9.57 -9.03
N SER A 23 -13.79 10.03 -9.14
CA SER A 23 -14.20 11.37 -8.71
C SER A 23 -14.00 11.62 -7.22
N ASP A 24 -14.12 10.57 -6.42
CA ASP A 24 -14.04 10.64 -4.95
C ASP A 24 -12.61 10.37 -4.44
N TYR A 25 -11.73 9.95 -5.32
CA TYR A 25 -10.35 9.60 -4.97
C TYR A 25 -9.48 10.85 -4.91
N ILE A 26 -8.92 11.12 -3.74
CA ILE A 26 -8.07 12.27 -3.47
C ILE A 26 -6.61 11.93 -3.73
N GLY A 27 -5.87 12.86 -4.34
CA GLY A 27 -4.45 12.70 -4.64
C GLY A 27 -4.16 11.82 -5.84
N GLN A 28 -2.87 11.52 -6.08
CA GLN A 28 -2.39 10.69 -7.20
C GLN A 28 -2.88 11.19 -8.58
N GLU A 29 -2.91 12.51 -8.80
CA GLU A 29 -3.61 13.14 -9.96
C GLU A 29 -3.19 12.54 -11.30
N LYS A 30 -1.89 12.32 -11.51
CA LYS A 30 -1.41 11.71 -12.78
C LYS A 30 -1.92 10.27 -12.97
N VAL A 31 -2.02 9.50 -11.89
CA VAL A 31 -2.55 8.13 -11.96
C VAL A 31 -4.04 8.15 -12.25
N LYS A 32 -4.79 9.04 -11.61
CA LYS A 32 -6.23 9.24 -11.87
C LYS A 32 -6.51 9.63 -13.33
N GLU A 33 -5.77 10.61 -13.83
CA GLU A 33 -5.92 11.07 -15.20
C GLU A 33 -5.67 9.95 -16.22
N ASN A 34 -4.58 9.20 -16.04
CA ASN A 34 -4.26 8.06 -16.88
C ASN A 34 -5.35 6.98 -16.82
N LEU A 35 -5.76 6.57 -15.61
CA LEU A 35 -6.80 5.56 -15.44
C LEU A 35 -8.12 6.01 -16.09
N LYS A 36 -8.52 7.27 -15.91
CA LYS A 36 -9.73 7.82 -16.52
C LYS A 36 -9.70 7.68 -18.04
N ILE A 37 -8.59 8.07 -18.68
CA ILE A 37 -8.43 7.98 -20.14
C ILE A 37 -8.52 6.51 -20.59
N PHE A 38 -7.81 5.59 -19.95
CA PHE A 38 -7.80 4.19 -20.36
C PHE A 38 -9.14 3.49 -20.12
N ILE A 39 -9.81 3.79 -19.01
CA ILE A 39 -11.14 3.27 -18.69
C ILE A 39 -12.18 3.77 -19.72
N GLU A 40 -12.21 5.08 -20.02
CA GLU A 40 -13.11 5.66 -20.99
C GLU A 40 -12.87 5.08 -22.40
N ALA A 41 -11.60 4.90 -22.78
CA ALA A 41 -11.24 4.29 -24.06
C ALA A 41 -11.68 2.81 -24.15
N ALA A 42 -11.45 2.01 -23.13
CA ALA A 42 -11.88 0.62 -23.07
C ALA A 42 -13.41 0.50 -23.16
N LYS A 43 -14.13 1.31 -22.37
CA LYS A 43 -15.61 1.36 -22.40
C LYS A 43 -16.15 1.77 -23.75
N SER A 44 -15.54 2.74 -24.44
CA SER A 44 -15.99 3.20 -25.76
C SER A 44 -15.84 2.13 -26.85
N ARG A 45 -14.88 1.20 -26.68
CA ARG A 45 -14.66 0.06 -27.57
C ARG A 45 -15.40 -1.21 -27.16
N GLY A 46 -16.00 -1.22 -25.96
CA GLY A 46 -16.62 -2.42 -25.40
C GLY A 46 -15.61 -3.51 -25.04
N GLU A 47 -14.40 -3.12 -24.63
CA GLU A 47 -13.29 -4.01 -24.31
C GLU A 47 -12.99 -4.01 -22.82
N SER A 48 -12.34 -5.08 -22.33
CA SER A 48 -11.73 -5.08 -21.00
C SER A 48 -10.57 -4.08 -20.94
N LEU A 49 -10.30 -3.54 -19.75
CA LEU A 49 -9.13 -2.69 -19.56
C LEU A 49 -7.85 -3.54 -19.67
N ASP A 50 -6.78 -2.96 -20.16
CA ASP A 50 -5.45 -3.58 -20.13
C ASP A 50 -5.04 -3.91 -18.69
N HIS A 51 -4.18 -4.91 -18.52
CA HIS A 51 -3.66 -5.28 -17.20
C HIS A 51 -2.88 -4.11 -16.55
N VAL A 52 -3.15 -3.86 -15.28
CA VAL A 52 -2.65 -2.70 -14.52
C VAL A 52 -1.75 -3.15 -13.38
N LEU A 53 -0.61 -2.52 -13.23
CA LEU A 53 0.29 -2.68 -12.08
C LEU A 53 0.33 -1.39 -11.26
N PHE A 54 0.00 -1.49 -9.97
CA PHE A 54 0.23 -0.44 -9.00
C PHE A 54 1.42 -0.80 -8.11
N TYR A 55 2.39 0.10 -7.97
CA TYR A 55 3.53 -0.13 -7.09
C TYR A 55 3.85 1.10 -6.24
N GLY A 56 4.46 0.87 -5.09
CA GLY A 56 4.83 1.91 -4.14
C GLY A 56 4.67 1.45 -2.69
N PRO A 57 5.05 2.28 -1.72
CA PRO A 57 4.96 1.97 -0.30
C PRO A 57 3.58 1.44 0.13
N PRO A 58 3.48 0.73 1.26
CA PRO A 58 2.20 0.25 1.77
C PRO A 58 1.30 1.41 2.22
N GLY A 59 -0.01 1.19 2.23
CA GLY A 59 -0.99 2.16 2.75
C GLY A 59 -1.37 3.31 1.81
N LEU A 60 -0.93 3.31 0.55
CA LEU A 60 -1.18 4.36 -0.45
C LEU A 60 -2.46 4.18 -1.28
N GLY A 61 -3.24 3.12 -1.05
CA GLY A 61 -4.52 2.93 -1.72
C GLY A 61 -4.50 2.03 -2.95
N LYS A 62 -3.50 1.15 -3.14
CA LYS A 62 -3.43 0.20 -4.28
C LYS A 62 -4.70 -0.67 -4.40
N THR A 63 -5.15 -1.25 -3.30
CA THR A 63 -6.39 -2.04 -3.22
C THR A 63 -7.64 -1.19 -3.52
N THR A 64 -7.66 0.05 -3.03
CA THR A 64 -8.74 1.00 -3.30
C THR A 64 -8.85 1.32 -4.78
N LEU A 65 -7.73 1.59 -5.45
CA LEU A 65 -7.70 1.83 -6.90
C LEU A 65 -8.17 0.61 -7.71
N ALA A 66 -7.82 -0.61 -7.29
CA ALA A 66 -8.35 -1.82 -7.93
C ALA A 66 -9.88 -1.91 -7.83
N GLY A 67 -10.46 -1.57 -6.68
CA GLY A 67 -11.90 -1.48 -6.49
C GLY A 67 -12.54 -0.41 -7.37
N ILE A 68 -11.93 0.77 -7.43
CA ILE A 68 -12.39 1.86 -8.30
C ILE A 68 -12.37 1.45 -9.78
N VAL A 69 -11.30 0.79 -10.24
CA VAL A 69 -11.23 0.28 -11.62
C VAL A 69 -12.41 -0.64 -11.92
N ALA A 70 -12.72 -1.59 -11.04
CA ALA A 70 -13.86 -2.49 -11.22
C ALA A 70 -15.20 -1.73 -11.23
N ASN A 71 -15.40 -0.79 -10.32
CA ASN A 71 -16.62 0.02 -10.25
C ASN A 71 -16.78 0.90 -11.49
N GLU A 72 -15.72 1.59 -11.92
CA GLU A 72 -15.76 2.43 -13.14
C GLU A 72 -16.02 1.61 -14.39
N MET A 73 -15.49 0.39 -14.48
CA MET A 73 -15.78 -0.55 -15.58
C MET A 73 -17.15 -1.22 -15.47
N GLY A 74 -17.80 -1.17 -14.30
CA GLY A 74 -19.09 -1.81 -14.04
C GLY A 74 -19.02 -3.34 -13.97
N VAL A 75 -17.92 -3.90 -13.45
CA VAL A 75 -17.64 -5.33 -13.37
C VAL A 75 -17.33 -5.78 -11.94
N HIS A 76 -17.25 -7.10 -11.72
CA HIS A 76 -16.93 -7.63 -10.40
C HIS A 76 -15.43 -7.57 -10.11
N LEU A 77 -15.10 -7.37 -8.82
CA LEU A 77 -13.76 -7.44 -8.29
C LEU A 77 -13.54 -8.76 -7.56
N LYS A 78 -12.59 -9.55 -8.01
CA LYS A 78 -12.07 -10.72 -7.27
C LYS A 78 -10.74 -10.33 -6.61
N VAL A 79 -10.63 -10.49 -5.29
CA VAL A 79 -9.45 -10.12 -4.51
C VAL A 79 -8.72 -11.36 -4.03
N THR A 80 -7.41 -11.39 -4.22
CA THR A 80 -6.51 -12.39 -3.66
C THR A 80 -5.14 -11.75 -3.38
N SER A 81 -4.18 -12.54 -2.92
CA SER A 81 -2.81 -12.08 -2.69
C SER A 81 -1.78 -13.12 -3.15
N GLY A 82 -0.57 -12.68 -3.46
CA GLY A 82 0.53 -13.58 -3.83
C GLY A 82 0.75 -14.70 -2.81
N PRO A 83 0.89 -14.38 -1.50
CA PRO A 83 1.04 -15.40 -0.45
C PRO A 83 -0.10 -16.41 -0.34
N ALA A 84 -1.32 -16.03 -0.72
CA ALA A 84 -2.50 -16.90 -0.65
C ALA A 84 -2.58 -17.90 -1.82
N ILE A 85 -1.72 -17.76 -2.84
CA ILE A 85 -1.71 -18.64 -4.02
C ILE A 85 -0.41 -19.46 -4.00
N GLU A 86 -0.49 -20.65 -3.48
CA GLU A 86 0.68 -21.53 -3.35
C GLU A 86 0.87 -22.46 -4.57
N LYS A 87 -0.22 -22.85 -5.22
CA LYS A 87 -0.23 -23.89 -6.27
C LYS A 87 -0.83 -23.39 -7.59
N PRO A 88 -0.30 -23.86 -8.73
CA PRO A 88 -0.86 -23.53 -10.05
C PRO A 88 -2.36 -23.81 -10.20
N GLY A 89 -2.87 -24.87 -9.56
CA GLY A 89 -4.30 -25.20 -9.59
C GLY A 89 -5.19 -24.19 -8.90
N GLU A 90 -4.69 -23.46 -7.91
CA GLU A 90 -5.46 -22.44 -7.20
C GLU A 90 -5.68 -21.21 -8.07
N ILE A 91 -4.64 -20.72 -8.74
CA ILE A 91 -4.79 -19.60 -9.67
C ILE A 91 -5.63 -20.01 -10.89
N ALA A 92 -5.46 -21.23 -11.41
CA ALA A 92 -6.28 -21.75 -12.49
C ALA A 92 -7.78 -21.78 -12.12
N ALA A 93 -8.10 -22.21 -10.89
CA ALA A 93 -9.48 -22.21 -10.39
C ALA A 93 -10.05 -20.77 -10.24
N ILE A 94 -9.24 -19.82 -9.75
CA ILE A 94 -9.66 -18.41 -9.66
C ILE A 94 -9.97 -17.87 -11.05
N LEU A 95 -9.07 -18.06 -12.02
CA LEU A 95 -9.21 -17.56 -13.39
C LEU A 95 -10.42 -18.19 -14.09
N ASN A 96 -10.67 -19.48 -13.92
CA ASN A 96 -11.81 -20.16 -14.53
C ASN A 96 -13.19 -19.73 -13.96
N ASN A 97 -13.20 -19.12 -12.78
CA ASN A 97 -14.41 -18.60 -12.14
C ASN A 97 -14.69 -17.12 -12.42
N LEU A 98 -13.85 -16.46 -13.20
CA LEU A 98 -14.09 -15.07 -13.64
C LEU A 98 -15.18 -15.02 -14.69
N GLN A 99 -15.86 -13.88 -14.75
CA GLN A 99 -16.81 -13.53 -15.80
C GLN A 99 -16.17 -12.56 -16.80
N GLU A 100 -16.82 -12.36 -17.94
CA GLU A 100 -16.35 -11.43 -18.96
C GLU A 100 -16.19 -10.00 -18.40
N GLY A 101 -15.00 -9.47 -18.52
CA GLY A 101 -14.66 -8.14 -18.06
C GLY A 101 -14.24 -8.02 -16.59
N ASP A 102 -14.36 -9.08 -15.78
CA ASP A 102 -14.02 -9.03 -14.35
C ASP A 102 -12.60 -8.52 -14.08
N VAL A 103 -12.44 -7.91 -12.93
CA VAL A 103 -11.12 -7.50 -12.41
C VAL A 103 -10.64 -8.52 -11.38
N LEU A 104 -9.47 -9.10 -11.63
CA LEU A 104 -8.74 -9.90 -10.65
C LEU A 104 -7.65 -9.04 -10.00
N PHE A 105 -7.74 -8.80 -8.71
CA PHE A 105 -6.74 -8.08 -7.94
C PHE A 105 -5.85 -9.05 -7.18
N ILE A 106 -4.53 -8.97 -7.39
CA ILE A 106 -3.53 -9.75 -6.67
C ILE A 106 -2.62 -8.78 -5.90
N ASP A 107 -2.79 -8.73 -4.57
CA ASP A 107 -1.89 -7.97 -3.71
C ASP A 107 -0.58 -8.72 -3.48
N GLU A 108 0.51 -8.00 -3.20
CA GLU A 108 1.85 -8.55 -3.06
C GLU A 108 2.23 -9.53 -4.20
N ILE A 109 1.89 -9.18 -5.44
CA ILE A 109 2.06 -10.05 -6.62
C ILE A 109 3.52 -10.52 -6.82
N HIS A 110 4.51 -9.79 -6.30
CA HIS A 110 5.92 -10.18 -6.29
C HIS A 110 6.21 -11.44 -5.45
N ARG A 111 5.27 -11.88 -4.61
CA ARG A 111 5.40 -13.08 -3.78
C ARG A 111 4.83 -14.33 -4.42
N LEU A 112 4.32 -14.26 -5.65
CA LEU A 112 3.94 -15.43 -6.41
C LEU A 112 5.16 -16.31 -6.69
N ASN A 113 5.01 -17.62 -6.54
CA ASN A 113 6.06 -18.53 -6.95
C ASN A 113 6.06 -18.71 -8.48
N ARG A 114 7.19 -19.17 -9.01
CA ARG A 114 7.40 -19.28 -10.44
C ARG A 114 6.37 -20.15 -11.16
N GLN A 115 5.93 -21.23 -10.54
CA GLN A 115 4.95 -22.15 -11.15
C GLN A 115 3.58 -21.48 -11.32
N VAL A 116 3.19 -20.63 -10.37
CA VAL A 116 1.96 -19.82 -10.44
C VAL A 116 2.09 -18.72 -11.49
N GLU A 117 3.24 -18.03 -11.56
CA GLU A 117 3.48 -17.05 -12.61
C GLU A 117 3.39 -17.65 -14.02
N GLU A 118 3.91 -18.88 -14.22
CA GLU A 118 3.86 -19.57 -15.51
C GLU A 118 2.41 -19.85 -15.98
N VAL A 119 1.45 -20.00 -15.08
CA VAL A 119 0.01 -20.06 -15.41
C VAL A 119 -0.55 -18.70 -15.79
N LEU A 120 -0.09 -17.63 -15.15
CA LEU A 120 -0.57 -16.26 -15.44
C LEU A 120 -0.14 -15.77 -16.82
N TYR A 121 1.02 -16.15 -17.32
CA TYR A 121 1.52 -15.62 -18.59
C TYR A 121 0.55 -15.85 -19.77
N PRO A 122 0.14 -17.10 -20.09
CA PRO A 122 -0.84 -17.31 -21.17
C PRO A 122 -2.23 -16.76 -20.80
N ALA A 123 -2.59 -16.73 -19.51
CA ALA A 123 -3.85 -16.16 -19.07
C ALA A 123 -3.93 -14.65 -19.37
N MET A 124 -2.84 -13.91 -19.17
CA MET A 124 -2.78 -12.48 -19.44
C MET A 124 -2.67 -12.15 -20.93
N GLU A 125 -1.92 -12.94 -21.71
CA GLU A 125 -1.68 -12.67 -23.15
C GLU A 125 -2.80 -13.20 -24.02
N ASP A 126 -3.15 -14.48 -23.84
CA ASP A 126 -4.04 -15.22 -24.73
C ASP A 126 -5.43 -15.46 -24.14
N TYR A 127 -5.66 -15.09 -22.88
CA TYR A 127 -6.87 -15.46 -22.14
C TYR A 127 -7.13 -16.97 -22.18
N ALA A 128 -6.09 -17.74 -21.91
CA ALA A 128 -6.13 -19.18 -21.85
C ALA A 128 -5.17 -19.75 -20.82
N ILE A 129 -5.45 -20.94 -20.32
CA ILE A 129 -4.55 -21.70 -19.44
C ILE A 129 -4.36 -23.10 -19.97
N ASP A 130 -3.16 -23.65 -19.79
CA ASP A 130 -2.83 -25.01 -20.15
C ASP A 130 -2.89 -25.92 -18.92
N ILE A 131 -3.77 -26.91 -18.93
CA ILE A 131 -3.95 -27.88 -17.83
C ILE A 131 -3.45 -29.24 -18.25
N LEU A 132 -2.61 -29.85 -17.42
CA LEU A 132 -2.18 -31.25 -17.60
C LEU A 132 -3.24 -32.19 -17.05
N VAL A 133 -3.86 -32.97 -17.90
CA VAL A 133 -4.84 -34.00 -17.55
C VAL A 133 -4.24 -35.41 -17.80
N GLY A 134 -4.32 -36.28 -16.80
CA GLY A 134 -3.76 -37.64 -16.84
C GLY A 134 -2.45 -37.77 -16.06
N LYS A 135 -1.90 -38.97 -16.00
CA LYS A 135 -0.65 -39.30 -15.30
C LYS A 135 0.32 -40.06 -16.21
N GLY A 136 1.61 -39.82 -16.04
CA GLY A 136 2.68 -40.51 -16.77
C GLY A 136 2.64 -40.27 -18.29
N GLN A 137 2.85 -41.28 -19.10
CA GLN A 137 2.88 -41.18 -20.57
C GLN A 137 1.51 -40.84 -21.20
N ALA A 138 0.41 -40.94 -20.44
CA ALA A 138 -0.93 -40.60 -20.88
C ALA A 138 -1.30 -39.11 -20.53
N ALA A 139 -0.41 -38.37 -19.95
CA ALA A 139 -0.64 -36.93 -19.64
C ALA A 139 -0.79 -36.15 -20.94
N ARG A 140 -1.87 -35.37 -21.05
CA ARG A 140 -2.14 -34.48 -22.17
C ARG A 140 -2.34 -33.08 -21.65
N SER A 141 -1.77 -32.08 -22.34
CA SER A 141 -2.09 -30.69 -22.12
C SER A 141 -3.42 -30.34 -22.79
N ILE A 142 -4.35 -29.80 -22.03
CA ILE A 142 -5.61 -29.27 -22.54
C ILE A 142 -5.58 -27.76 -22.34
N ARG A 143 -5.79 -27.00 -23.42
CA ARG A 143 -5.91 -25.55 -23.36
C ARG A 143 -7.37 -25.18 -23.07
N LEU A 144 -7.60 -24.45 -21.97
CA LEU A 144 -8.90 -23.92 -21.59
C LEU A 144 -8.91 -22.42 -21.91
N GLU A 145 -9.92 -21.98 -22.64
CA GLU A 145 -10.17 -20.57 -22.87
C GLU A 145 -10.79 -19.94 -21.62
N LEU A 146 -10.35 -18.73 -21.32
CA LEU A 146 -10.84 -17.91 -20.20
C LEU A 146 -11.67 -16.75 -20.76
N PRO A 147 -12.64 -16.23 -19.98
CA PRO A 147 -13.25 -14.95 -20.30
C PRO A 147 -12.18 -13.84 -20.29
N ARG A 148 -12.36 -12.79 -21.06
CA ARG A 148 -11.49 -11.62 -20.98
C ARG A 148 -11.61 -10.98 -19.60
N PHE A 149 -10.50 -10.67 -18.98
CA PHE A 149 -10.43 -10.08 -17.63
C PHE A 149 -9.31 -9.07 -17.57
N THR A 150 -9.34 -8.23 -16.55
CA THR A 150 -8.25 -7.31 -16.23
C THR A 150 -7.53 -7.81 -14.98
N LEU A 151 -6.24 -8.11 -15.08
CA LEU A 151 -5.40 -8.33 -13.90
C LEU A 151 -4.92 -6.99 -13.36
N VAL A 152 -5.21 -6.70 -12.10
CA VAL A 152 -4.63 -5.58 -11.35
C VAL A 152 -3.66 -6.14 -10.33
N GLY A 153 -2.37 -5.96 -10.57
CA GLY A 153 -1.31 -6.35 -9.65
C GLY A 153 -0.94 -5.20 -8.71
N ALA A 154 -0.63 -5.52 -7.48
CA ALA A 154 -0.08 -4.57 -6.51
C ALA A 154 1.21 -5.10 -5.89
N THR A 155 2.20 -4.21 -5.70
CA THR A 155 3.47 -4.56 -5.08
C THR A 155 4.09 -3.38 -4.35
N THR A 156 4.77 -3.65 -3.24
CA THR A 156 5.68 -2.69 -2.60
C THR A 156 7.07 -2.73 -3.25
N ARG A 157 7.42 -3.82 -3.94
CA ARG A 157 8.76 -4.12 -4.46
C ARG A 157 8.73 -4.40 -5.97
N ALA A 158 8.52 -3.38 -6.79
CA ALA A 158 8.46 -3.53 -8.25
C ALA A 158 9.73 -4.19 -8.84
N GLY A 159 10.89 -3.96 -8.23
CA GLY A 159 12.15 -4.58 -8.64
C GLY A 159 12.25 -6.09 -8.40
N MET A 160 11.37 -6.67 -7.58
CA MET A 160 11.30 -8.11 -7.35
C MET A 160 10.38 -8.85 -8.34
N LEU A 161 9.61 -8.12 -9.13
CA LEU A 161 8.83 -8.74 -10.20
C LEU A 161 9.76 -9.31 -11.27
N THR A 162 9.45 -10.52 -11.73
CA THR A 162 10.13 -11.06 -12.89
C THR A 162 9.87 -10.22 -14.13
N ALA A 163 10.86 -10.07 -14.99
CA ALA A 163 10.68 -9.30 -16.23
C ALA A 163 9.50 -9.82 -17.08
N PRO A 164 9.33 -11.16 -17.26
CA PRO A 164 8.19 -11.68 -17.99
C PRO A 164 6.83 -11.28 -17.42
N LEU A 165 6.67 -11.25 -16.10
CA LEU A 165 5.41 -10.82 -15.48
C LEU A 165 5.20 -9.32 -15.65
N ARG A 166 6.23 -8.51 -15.38
CA ARG A 166 6.15 -7.06 -15.46
C ARG A 166 5.81 -6.57 -16.87
N ASP A 167 6.42 -7.18 -17.89
CA ASP A 167 6.26 -6.75 -19.28
C ASP A 167 4.86 -7.04 -19.85
N ARG A 168 4.02 -7.82 -19.14
CA ARG A 168 2.64 -8.12 -19.47
C ARG A 168 1.63 -7.10 -18.93
N PHE A 169 2.06 -6.16 -18.11
CA PHE A 169 1.22 -5.06 -17.68
C PHE A 169 1.28 -3.92 -18.69
N GLY A 170 0.15 -3.62 -19.32
CA GLY A 170 0.05 -2.49 -20.28
C GLY A 170 0.06 -1.13 -19.58
N VAL A 171 -0.37 -1.07 -18.31
CA VAL A 171 -0.46 0.16 -17.52
C VAL A 171 0.31 -0.02 -16.21
N VAL A 172 1.38 0.75 -16.03
CA VAL A 172 2.23 0.68 -14.82
C VAL A 172 2.22 2.03 -14.13
N ASN A 173 1.70 2.07 -12.90
CA ASN A 173 1.55 3.29 -12.12
C ASN A 173 2.28 3.21 -10.78
N ARG A 174 3.15 4.19 -10.54
CA ARG A 174 3.77 4.39 -9.24
C ARG A 174 2.88 5.27 -8.37
N LEU A 175 2.57 4.82 -7.15
CA LEU A 175 1.91 5.62 -6.14
C LEU A 175 2.97 6.30 -5.26
N ASN A 176 2.74 7.58 -4.99
CA ASN A 176 3.61 8.40 -4.17
C ASN A 176 2.95 8.67 -2.81
N PHE A 177 3.76 9.07 -1.82
CA PHE A 177 3.22 9.58 -0.58
C PHE A 177 2.37 10.82 -0.82
N TYR A 178 1.33 10.96 -0.03
CA TYR A 178 0.43 12.10 -0.04
C TYR A 178 1.06 13.28 0.70
N ASN A 179 0.74 14.49 0.28
CA ASN A 179 1.07 15.68 1.04
C ASN A 179 0.06 15.90 2.18
N SER A 180 0.34 16.88 3.06
CA SER A 180 -0.49 17.12 4.24
C SER A 180 -1.88 17.65 3.90
N GLU A 181 -2.01 18.42 2.83
CA GLU A 181 -3.28 18.99 2.38
C GLU A 181 -4.20 17.91 1.79
N GLU A 182 -3.64 16.99 1.00
CA GLU A 182 -4.39 15.83 0.49
C GLU A 182 -4.86 14.92 1.63
N LEU A 183 -3.99 14.66 2.63
CA LEU A 183 -4.35 13.85 3.79
C LEU A 183 -5.36 14.56 4.69
N GLN A 184 -5.26 15.88 4.85
CA GLN A 184 -6.27 16.66 5.57
C GLN A 184 -7.64 16.49 4.95
N THR A 185 -7.75 16.62 3.62
CA THR A 185 -9.01 16.41 2.88
C THR A 185 -9.56 14.99 3.09
N ILE A 186 -8.68 13.97 3.09
CA ILE A 186 -9.06 12.58 3.37
C ILE A 186 -9.58 12.43 4.81
N ILE A 187 -8.92 13.06 5.79
CA ILE A 187 -9.31 13.01 7.21
C ILE A 187 -10.67 13.69 7.41
N GLU A 188 -10.86 14.89 6.85
CA GLU A 188 -12.12 15.62 6.94
C GLU A 188 -13.28 14.82 6.35
N ARG A 189 -13.11 14.23 5.17
CA ARG A 189 -14.10 13.33 4.57
C ARG A 189 -14.36 12.09 5.44
N SER A 190 -13.31 11.48 5.98
CA SER A 190 -13.45 10.30 6.84
C SER A 190 -14.14 10.65 8.15
N ALA A 191 -13.88 11.83 8.71
CA ALA A 191 -14.55 12.35 9.89
C ALA A 191 -16.05 12.57 9.64
N GLU A 192 -16.41 13.13 8.49
CA GLU A 192 -17.81 13.31 8.08
C GLU A 192 -18.54 11.95 8.00
N VAL A 193 -17.94 10.96 7.32
CA VAL A 193 -18.52 9.59 7.19
C VAL A 193 -18.65 8.89 8.54
N LEU A 194 -17.75 9.14 9.48
CA LEU A 194 -17.74 8.57 10.83
C LEU A 194 -18.50 9.42 11.86
N GLU A 195 -19.11 10.53 11.42
CA GLU A 195 -19.80 11.49 12.29
C GLU A 195 -18.93 12.01 13.43
N ILE A 196 -17.66 12.28 13.13
CA ILE A 196 -16.67 12.82 14.08
C ILE A 196 -16.58 14.32 13.91
N GLY A 197 -16.79 15.08 14.98
CA GLY A 197 -16.52 16.51 15.00
C GLY A 197 -15.03 16.77 15.00
N ILE A 198 -14.53 17.50 13.99
CA ILE A 198 -13.12 17.88 13.88
C ILE A 198 -12.98 19.26 13.28
N ASP A 199 -12.05 20.07 13.81
CA ASP A 199 -11.70 21.34 13.18
C ASP A 199 -10.59 21.16 12.11
N PRO A 200 -10.45 22.12 11.17
CA PRO A 200 -9.45 22.02 10.10
C PRO A 200 -8.00 21.92 10.62
N GLU A 201 -7.69 22.61 11.70
CA GLU A 201 -6.36 22.59 12.30
C GLU A 201 -6.04 21.24 12.96
N GLY A 202 -7.02 20.62 13.61
CA GLY A 202 -6.91 19.26 14.16
C GLY A 202 -6.75 18.22 13.05
N ALA A 203 -7.51 18.34 11.96
CA ALA A 203 -7.37 17.49 10.79
C ALA A 203 -5.97 17.62 10.15
N LEU A 204 -5.46 18.85 10.01
CA LEU A 204 -4.12 19.09 9.47
C LEU A 204 -3.02 18.53 10.38
N GLU A 205 -3.18 18.63 11.70
CA GLU A 205 -2.20 18.06 12.65
C GLU A 205 -2.13 16.53 12.53
N ILE A 206 -3.27 15.86 12.45
CA ILE A 206 -3.32 14.41 12.20
C ILE A 206 -2.69 14.09 10.84
N ALA A 207 -2.98 14.87 9.80
CA ALA A 207 -2.45 14.69 8.45
C ALA A 207 -0.91 14.75 8.43
N ARG A 208 -0.32 15.74 9.10
CA ARG A 208 1.14 15.93 9.19
C ARG A 208 1.84 14.74 9.84
N ARG A 209 1.21 14.12 10.84
CA ARG A 209 1.77 12.95 11.55
C ARG A 209 1.38 11.61 10.93
N SER A 210 0.71 11.60 9.76
CA SER A 210 0.22 10.39 9.09
C SER A 210 1.19 9.78 8.08
N ARG A 211 2.45 10.17 8.07
CA ARG A 211 3.52 9.59 7.23
C ARG A 211 3.18 9.54 5.74
N GLY A 212 2.43 10.48 5.24
CA GLY A 212 2.05 10.53 3.82
C GLY A 212 1.14 9.39 3.36
N THR A 213 0.46 8.65 4.28
CA THR A 213 -0.35 7.49 3.92
C THR A 213 -1.80 7.60 4.41
N PRO A 214 -2.81 7.44 3.52
CA PRO A 214 -4.23 7.46 3.89
C PRO A 214 -4.61 6.43 4.94
N ARG A 215 -4.01 5.23 4.90
CA ARG A 215 -4.27 4.18 5.89
C ARG A 215 -3.91 4.63 7.30
N LEU A 216 -2.73 5.23 7.48
CA LEU A 216 -2.32 5.71 8.79
C LEU A 216 -3.14 6.93 9.21
N ALA A 217 -3.48 7.84 8.28
CA ALA A 217 -4.34 8.99 8.54
C ALA A 217 -5.69 8.57 9.13
N ASN A 218 -6.38 7.62 8.51
CA ASN A 218 -7.64 7.09 9.00
C ASN A 218 -7.49 6.35 10.33
N ARG A 219 -6.38 5.63 10.54
CA ARG A 219 -6.12 4.95 11.81
C ARG A 219 -5.87 5.94 12.93
N LEU A 220 -5.08 6.98 12.70
CA LEU A 220 -4.85 8.03 13.69
C LEU A 220 -6.12 8.82 14.00
N LEU A 221 -6.92 9.16 12.99
CA LEU A 221 -8.22 9.81 13.19
C LEU A 221 -9.09 9.02 14.16
N LYS A 222 -9.22 7.69 13.98
CA LYS A 222 -10.00 6.84 14.90
C LYS A 222 -9.43 6.84 16.31
N ARG A 223 -8.11 6.79 16.48
CA ARG A 223 -7.49 6.81 17.81
C ARG A 223 -7.62 8.17 18.50
N VAL A 224 -7.47 9.25 17.76
CA VAL A 224 -7.70 10.61 18.28
C VAL A 224 -9.17 10.80 18.67
N ARG A 225 -10.13 10.28 17.87
CA ARG A 225 -11.54 10.23 18.23
C ARG A 225 -11.78 9.53 19.57
N ASP A 226 -11.25 8.31 19.72
CA ASP A 226 -11.42 7.52 20.95
C ASP A 226 -10.90 8.29 22.17
N PHE A 227 -9.75 8.98 22.00
CA PHE A 227 -9.16 9.83 23.03
C PHE A 227 -10.03 11.05 23.35
N ALA A 228 -10.54 11.73 22.31
CA ALA A 228 -11.42 12.90 22.46
C ALA A 228 -12.73 12.53 23.17
N GLN A 229 -13.33 11.39 22.87
CA GLN A 229 -14.55 10.91 23.48
C GLN A 229 -14.41 10.55 24.96
N VAL A 230 -13.24 10.02 25.36
CA VAL A 230 -13.01 9.56 26.74
C VAL A 230 -12.53 10.68 27.65
N LYS A 231 -11.64 11.56 27.16
CA LYS A 231 -11.00 12.61 27.98
C LYS A 231 -11.61 13.99 27.82
N TYR A 232 -12.39 14.20 26.76
CA TYR A 232 -12.96 15.51 26.39
C TYR A 232 -14.44 15.36 26.00
N ASP A 233 -14.97 16.33 25.26
CA ASP A 233 -16.36 16.40 24.81
C ASP A 233 -16.64 15.67 23.48
N GLY A 234 -15.64 15.00 22.91
CA GLY A 234 -15.74 14.27 21.65
C GLY A 234 -15.42 15.11 20.40
N GLN A 235 -15.22 16.42 20.52
CA GLN A 235 -14.80 17.28 19.44
C GLN A 235 -13.26 17.25 19.32
N ILE A 236 -12.74 17.08 18.11
CA ILE A 236 -11.30 17.09 17.86
C ILE A 236 -10.86 18.51 17.46
N THR A 237 -10.19 19.19 18.37
CA THR A 237 -9.48 20.44 18.11
C THR A 237 -7.99 20.20 17.89
N LEU A 238 -7.26 21.24 17.45
CA LEU A 238 -5.80 21.17 17.33
C LEU A 238 -5.13 20.73 18.64
N GLU A 239 -5.57 21.25 19.78
CA GLU A 239 -4.99 20.93 21.10
C GLU A 239 -5.25 19.46 21.47
N ILE A 240 -6.49 18.99 21.25
CA ILE A 240 -6.86 17.60 21.52
C ILE A 240 -6.14 16.64 20.57
N ALA A 241 -5.99 16.99 19.29
CA ALA A 241 -5.23 16.22 18.33
C ALA A 241 -3.77 16.06 18.76
N ARG A 242 -3.13 17.15 19.19
CA ARG A 242 -1.74 17.13 19.70
C ARG A 242 -1.60 16.26 20.94
N ASP A 243 -2.45 16.49 21.95
CA ASP A 243 -2.40 15.70 23.20
C ASP A 243 -2.59 14.20 22.93
N ALA A 244 -3.55 13.86 22.08
CA ALA A 244 -3.79 12.47 21.71
C ALA A 244 -2.59 11.84 20.96
N LEU A 245 -2.03 12.54 19.96
CA LEU A 245 -0.92 12.04 19.17
C LEU A 245 0.38 11.92 19.98
N ASP A 246 0.61 12.85 20.89
CA ASP A 246 1.74 12.78 21.83
C ASP A 246 1.59 11.61 22.80
N HIS A 247 0.36 11.36 23.28
CA HIS A 247 0.05 10.18 24.10
C HIS A 247 0.22 8.85 23.34
N LEU A 248 0.00 8.86 22.02
CA LEU A 248 0.26 7.74 21.11
C LEU A 248 1.74 7.61 20.71
N GLU A 249 2.60 8.47 21.25
CA GLU A 249 4.04 8.51 20.95
C GLU A 249 4.37 8.73 19.45
N VAL A 250 3.49 9.41 18.73
CA VAL A 250 3.70 9.84 17.34
C VAL A 250 4.24 11.27 17.36
N ASP A 251 5.45 11.48 16.90
CA ASP A 251 6.07 12.80 16.95
C ASP A 251 5.57 13.79 15.88
N THR A 252 6.13 15.00 15.85
CA THR A 252 5.68 16.09 14.98
C THR A 252 5.79 15.82 13.48
N ILE A 253 6.62 14.88 13.06
CA ILE A 253 6.77 14.44 11.67
C ILE A 253 6.26 13.00 11.45
N GLY A 254 5.53 12.44 12.42
CA GLY A 254 4.91 11.14 12.29
C GLY A 254 5.84 9.96 12.57
N LEU A 255 6.99 10.15 13.20
CA LEU A 255 7.84 9.04 13.62
C LEU A 255 7.24 8.36 14.85
N ASP A 256 7.11 7.05 14.79
CA ASP A 256 6.74 6.21 15.93
C ASP A 256 7.96 5.78 16.74
N GLN A 257 7.73 4.99 17.78
CA GLN A 257 8.79 4.50 18.67
C GLN A 257 9.84 3.68 17.90
N THR A 258 9.44 2.87 16.92
CA THR A 258 10.35 2.04 16.13
C THR A 258 11.22 2.88 15.20
N ASP A 259 10.64 3.89 14.53
CA ASP A 259 11.42 4.85 13.72
C ASP A 259 12.48 5.56 14.56
N ARG A 260 12.07 6.07 15.72
CA ARG A 260 13.00 6.77 16.63
C ARG A 260 14.09 5.84 17.14
N ASN A 261 13.75 4.59 17.49
CA ASN A 261 14.72 3.59 17.91
C ASN A 261 15.72 3.26 16.79
N LEU A 262 15.22 3.09 15.57
CA LEU A 262 16.05 2.85 14.38
C LEU A 262 17.07 3.97 14.17
N LEU A 263 16.60 5.22 14.12
CA LEU A 263 17.45 6.39 13.91
C LEU A 263 18.45 6.59 15.06
N LYS A 264 18.02 6.47 16.32
CA LYS A 264 18.90 6.57 17.48
C LYS A 264 19.96 5.47 17.51
N THR A 265 19.60 4.23 17.18
CA THR A 265 20.55 3.13 17.08
C THR A 265 21.62 3.41 16.01
N MET A 266 21.22 3.96 14.85
CA MET A 266 22.17 4.35 13.82
C MET A 266 23.10 5.48 14.28
N ILE A 267 22.59 6.44 15.05
CA ILE A 267 23.37 7.58 15.56
C ILE A 267 24.30 7.14 16.72
N GLU A 268 23.74 6.49 17.74
CA GLU A 268 24.41 6.24 19.01
C GLU A 268 25.25 4.96 18.97
N THR A 269 24.68 3.85 18.43
CA THR A 269 25.37 2.54 18.42
C THR A 269 26.34 2.42 17.25
N PHE A 270 25.93 2.91 16.07
CA PHE A 270 26.76 2.84 14.87
C PHE A 270 27.51 4.15 14.57
N GLU A 271 27.42 5.14 15.45
CA GLU A 271 28.14 6.42 15.35
C GLU A 271 27.91 7.13 13.99
N GLY A 272 26.72 6.98 13.40
CA GLY A 272 26.38 7.54 12.10
C GLY A 272 27.07 6.87 10.91
N ARG A 273 27.83 5.81 11.13
CA ARG A 273 28.53 5.06 10.06
C ARG A 273 27.55 4.21 9.26
N PRO A 274 27.90 3.85 7.99
CA PRO A 274 27.08 2.96 7.18
C PRO A 274 26.82 1.61 7.86
N VAL A 275 25.54 1.21 7.98
CA VAL A 275 25.14 -0.05 8.58
C VAL A 275 24.30 -0.88 7.60
N GLY A 276 24.58 -2.19 7.53
CA GLY A 276 23.79 -3.14 6.72
C GLY A 276 22.40 -3.34 7.28
N LEU A 277 21.42 -3.68 6.41
CA LEU A 277 20.03 -3.87 6.78
C LEU A 277 19.86 -4.93 7.88
N ASP A 278 20.45 -6.11 7.69
CA ASP A 278 20.32 -7.23 8.63
C ASP A 278 20.97 -6.93 10.00
N THR A 279 22.09 -6.19 9.98
CA THR A 279 22.74 -5.75 11.22
C THR A 279 21.87 -4.75 11.98
N LEU A 280 21.25 -3.81 11.26
CA LEU A 280 20.32 -2.84 11.85
C LEU A 280 19.07 -3.52 12.40
N ALA A 281 18.48 -4.45 11.63
CA ALA A 281 17.34 -5.25 12.01
C ALA A 281 17.59 -6.03 13.32
N ALA A 282 18.72 -6.73 13.38
CA ALA A 282 19.14 -7.45 14.59
C ALA A 282 19.33 -6.51 15.80
N ALA A 283 19.89 -5.32 15.57
CA ALA A 283 20.15 -4.35 16.65
C ALA A 283 18.87 -3.77 17.28
N ILE A 284 17.81 -3.59 16.49
CA ILE A 284 16.54 -3.04 16.99
C ILE A 284 15.47 -4.11 17.25
N GLY A 285 15.76 -5.38 16.93
CA GLY A 285 14.82 -6.49 17.14
C GLY A 285 13.65 -6.50 16.18
N GLU A 286 13.85 -6.04 14.92
CA GLU A 286 12.82 -5.97 13.88
C GLU A 286 13.21 -6.85 12.67
N ASP A 287 12.22 -7.23 11.85
CA ASP A 287 12.45 -7.94 10.61
C ASP A 287 13.06 -7.03 9.53
N SER A 288 14.08 -7.52 8.80
CA SER A 288 14.75 -6.77 7.73
C SER A 288 13.77 -6.31 6.65
N GLY A 289 12.82 -7.18 6.27
CA GLY A 289 11.79 -6.84 5.28
C GLY A 289 10.85 -5.74 5.77
N THR A 290 10.48 -5.77 7.04
CA THR A 290 9.65 -4.74 7.67
C THR A 290 10.38 -3.38 7.66
N ILE A 291 11.67 -3.35 8.01
CA ILE A 291 12.45 -2.11 7.93
C ILE A 291 12.46 -1.58 6.50
N GLU A 292 12.77 -2.44 5.52
CA GLU A 292 12.90 -2.04 4.12
C GLU A 292 11.59 -1.58 3.48
N ASP A 293 10.46 -2.20 3.83
CA ASP A 293 9.16 -1.94 3.19
C ASP A 293 8.31 -0.90 3.90
N VAL A 294 8.42 -0.80 5.23
CA VAL A 294 7.52 0.03 6.05
C VAL A 294 8.20 1.28 6.58
N TYR A 295 9.40 1.16 7.15
CA TYR A 295 10.08 2.28 7.83
C TYR A 295 10.97 3.08 6.88
N GLU A 296 11.85 2.42 6.17
CA GLU A 296 12.88 3.04 5.34
C GLU A 296 12.34 3.98 4.25
N PRO A 297 11.25 3.66 3.51
CA PRO A 297 10.74 4.53 2.45
C PRO A 297 10.36 5.92 2.95
N TYR A 298 9.72 6.01 4.11
CA TYR A 298 9.33 7.27 4.71
C TYR A 298 10.54 8.04 5.25
N LEU A 299 11.46 7.36 5.91
CA LEU A 299 12.69 7.97 6.44
C LEU A 299 13.58 8.53 5.33
N ILE A 300 13.67 7.83 4.20
CA ILE A 300 14.41 8.30 3.01
C ILE A 300 13.72 9.53 2.41
N GLN A 301 12.40 9.50 2.26
CA GLN A 301 11.65 10.61 1.68
C GLN A 301 11.77 11.89 2.51
N ASN A 302 11.80 11.76 3.83
CA ASN A 302 12.00 12.89 4.74
C ASN A 302 13.48 13.27 4.91
N GLY A 303 14.37 12.62 4.16
CA GLY A 303 15.79 12.92 4.18
C GLY A 303 16.48 12.60 5.50
N LEU A 304 15.94 11.68 6.31
CA LEU A 304 16.52 11.29 7.60
C LEU A 304 17.59 10.20 7.46
N ILE A 305 17.45 9.35 6.45
CA ILE A 305 18.44 8.33 6.09
C ILE A 305 18.73 8.34 4.59
N GLN A 306 19.86 7.76 4.20
CA GLN A 306 20.25 7.53 2.81
C GLN A 306 20.77 6.11 2.64
N ARG A 307 20.51 5.51 1.46
CA ARG A 307 21.11 4.25 1.03
C ARG A 307 22.44 4.53 0.34
N THR A 308 23.48 3.85 0.78
CA THR A 308 24.81 3.87 0.15
C THR A 308 25.24 2.45 -0.24
N PRO A 309 26.28 2.27 -1.09
CA PRO A 309 26.79 0.94 -1.38
C PRO A 309 27.31 0.17 -0.15
N ARG A 310 27.61 0.87 0.94
CA ARG A 310 28.11 0.29 2.19
C ARG A 310 27.00 0.02 3.21
N GLY A 311 25.77 0.47 2.95
CA GLY A 311 24.63 0.34 3.87
C GLY A 311 23.85 1.65 4.02
N ARG A 312 23.04 1.71 5.08
CA ARG A 312 22.22 2.88 5.43
C ARG A 312 23.01 3.83 6.30
N VAL A 313 22.87 5.12 6.06
CA VAL A 313 23.47 6.19 6.88
C VAL A 313 22.42 7.20 7.28
N VAL A 314 22.53 7.71 8.49
CA VAL A 314 21.72 8.86 8.94
C VAL A 314 22.24 10.13 8.29
N THR A 315 21.34 11.07 8.07
CA THR A 315 21.65 12.37 7.51
C THR A 315 21.76 13.43 8.61
N ARG A 316 22.24 14.61 8.23
CA ARG A 316 22.23 15.78 9.09
C ARG A 316 20.85 16.08 9.67
N SER A 317 19.79 15.95 8.86
CA SER A 317 18.40 16.20 9.29
C SER A 317 17.96 15.27 10.42
N ALA A 318 18.47 14.05 10.50
CA ALA A 318 18.17 13.14 11.60
C ALA A 318 18.78 13.64 12.94
N TYR A 319 20.01 14.14 12.91
CA TYR A 319 20.63 14.74 14.10
C TYR A 319 19.88 15.99 14.54
N GLU A 320 19.52 16.88 13.60
CA GLU A 320 18.76 18.10 13.87
C GLU A 320 17.38 17.77 14.48
N HIS A 321 16.69 16.73 13.98
CA HIS A 321 15.41 16.28 14.50
C HIS A 321 15.49 15.85 15.98
N PHE A 322 16.56 15.19 16.37
CA PHE A 322 16.78 14.76 17.76
C PHE A 322 17.53 15.79 18.60
N HIS A 323 17.85 16.96 18.07
CA HIS A 323 18.66 17.99 18.74
C HIS A 323 20.03 17.46 19.21
N LEU A 324 20.62 16.55 18.44
CA LEU A 324 21.91 15.94 18.71
C LEU A 324 23.03 16.68 17.97
N PRO A 325 24.26 16.71 18.53
CA PRO A 325 25.42 17.27 17.85
C PRO A 325 25.72 16.52 16.55
N ILE A 326 25.97 17.27 15.47
CA ILE A 326 26.30 16.69 14.17
C ILE A 326 27.80 16.35 14.19
N PRO A 327 28.21 15.14 13.85
CA PRO A 327 29.63 14.79 13.70
C PRO A 327 30.29 15.66 12.64
N GLU A 328 31.55 16.09 12.89
CA GLU A 328 32.37 16.86 11.93
C GLU A 328 32.74 16.06 10.69
#